data_572f586e5390722e97fdfd705a42eaed
#
_entry.id   572f586e5390722e97fdfd705a42eaed
#
_cell.length_a   1.000
_cell.length_b   1.000
_cell.length_c   1.000
_cell.angle_alpha   90.00
_cell.angle_beta   90.00
_cell.angle_gamma   90.00
#
_symmetry.space_group_name_H-M   'P 1'
#
loop_
_entity.id
_entity.type
_entity.pdbx_description
1 polymer ?
#
loop_
_entity_poly.entity_id
_entity_poly.type
_entity_poly.pdbx_seq_one_letter_code
_entity_poly.pdbx_strand_id
1 'polypeptide(L)'
;RHEGGMLKGVLTNTERHEQMAKAIHLPLLKKKGKFNDRRMTIACYGPSLEDTWRQLKRPIMTVSGAHDYLVERGVIPDFHVDCDPRAHKAQMLRKPQKNTKYLMASVCHPDFWEILKGKNVKVWHLVNGNDFETVAWVAQNHPEGMESLIGGGSSVGMRAMNVSAALGFRRFDIHGMD
;
A
#
# COMPACT_ATOMS: atom_id res chain seq x y z
N ARG A 1 -20.26 -10.34 -16.76
CA ARG A 1 -20.17 -10.03 -15.29
C ARG A 1 -18.70 -10.10 -14.91
N HIS A 2 -18.04 -8.95 -14.75
CA HIS A 2 -16.71 -8.91 -14.12
C HIS A 2 -16.90 -9.12 -12.62
N GLU A 3 -16.74 -10.35 -12.19
CA GLU A 3 -16.72 -10.68 -10.78
C GLU A 3 -15.39 -10.24 -10.17
N GLY A 4 -15.52 -9.31 -9.26
CA GLY A 4 -14.63 -9.13 -8.12
C GLY A 4 -13.17 -8.86 -8.40
N GLY A 5 -12.72 -7.82 -7.78
CA GLY A 5 -11.39 -7.24 -7.81
C GLY A 5 -10.21 -8.22 -7.79
N MET A 6 -9.08 -7.66 -8.14
CA MET A 6 -7.77 -8.30 -8.36
C MET A 6 -7.35 -9.39 -7.34
N LEU A 7 -7.94 -9.42 -6.13
CA LEU A 7 -7.64 -10.41 -5.10
C LEU A 7 -8.49 -11.67 -5.18
N LYS A 8 -9.72 -11.63 -5.71
CA LYS A 8 -10.59 -12.81 -5.83
C LYS A 8 -10.07 -13.86 -6.81
N GLY A 9 -9.19 -13.51 -7.73
CA GLY A 9 -8.58 -14.44 -8.68
C GLY A 9 -7.18 -14.91 -8.30
N VAL A 10 -6.64 -14.50 -7.14
CA VAL A 10 -5.23 -14.75 -6.78
C VAL A 10 -5.09 -15.59 -5.52
N LEU A 11 -5.91 -15.36 -4.51
CA LEU A 11 -5.91 -16.10 -3.24
C LEU A 11 -7.33 -16.52 -2.86
N THR A 12 -7.46 -17.69 -2.26
CA THR A 12 -8.64 -18.08 -1.49
C THR A 12 -8.77 -17.21 -0.25
N ASN A 13 -9.95 -17.18 0.37
CA ASN A 13 -10.16 -16.46 1.63
C ASN A 13 -9.23 -17.01 2.75
N THR A 14 -9.05 -18.32 2.81
CA THR A 14 -8.16 -18.97 3.78
C THR A 14 -6.71 -18.50 3.60
N GLU A 15 -6.16 -18.60 2.39
CA GLU A 15 -4.79 -18.15 2.10
C GLU A 15 -4.59 -16.67 2.40
N ARG A 16 -5.60 -15.85 2.10
CA ARG A 16 -5.57 -14.41 2.42
C ARG A 16 -5.50 -14.18 3.93
N HIS A 17 -6.35 -14.86 4.71
CA HIS A 17 -6.36 -14.76 6.16
C HIS A 17 -5.05 -15.27 6.79
N GLU A 18 -4.47 -16.34 6.25
CA GLU A 18 -3.15 -16.83 6.66
C GLU A 18 -2.04 -15.82 6.43
N GLN A 19 -2.05 -15.11 5.29
CA GLN A 19 -1.10 -14.03 5.04
C GLN A 19 -1.32 -12.85 6.00
N MET A 20 -2.57 -12.45 6.20
CA MET A 20 -2.93 -11.37 7.13
C MET A 20 -2.48 -11.68 8.56
N ALA A 21 -2.63 -12.91 9.01
CA ALA A 21 -2.20 -13.35 10.34
C ALA A 21 -0.70 -13.15 10.59
N LYS A 22 0.12 -13.24 9.54
CA LYS A 22 1.58 -13.01 9.64
C LYS A 22 1.95 -11.54 9.83
N ALA A 23 1.01 -10.62 9.62
CA ALA A 23 1.24 -9.17 9.69
C ALA A 23 0.64 -8.49 10.94
N ILE A 24 -0.23 -9.15 11.71
CA ILE A 24 -0.95 -8.52 12.83
C ILE A 24 -0.05 -8.05 13.98
N HIS A 25 1.16 -8.58 14.10
CA HIS A 25 2.13 -8.14 15.12
C HIS A 25 2.85 -6.83 14.75
N LEU A 26 2.67 -6.34 13.51
CA LEU A 26 3.29 -5.11 13.05
C LEU A 26 2.46 -3.88 13.43
N PRO A 27 3.09 -2.71 13.61
CA PRO A 27 2.37 -1.50 13.99
C PRO A 27 1.32 -1.09 12.96
N LEU A 28 0.12 -0.74 13.42
CA LEU A 28 -0.99 -0.32 12.57
C LEU A 28 -0.81 1.09 12.00
N LEU A 29 -1.31 1.28 10.80
CA LEU A 29 -1.55 2.60 10.21
C LEU A 29 -2.71 3.27 10.94
N LYS A 30 -2.43 4.35 11.65
CA LYS A 30 -3.48 5.16 12.31
C LYS A 30 -4.00 6.22 11.34
N LYS A 31 -5.30 6.21 11.10
CA LYS A 31 -5.99 7.25 10.32
C LYS A 31 -5.94 8.59 11.04
N LYS A 32 -5.74 9.67 10.28
CA LYS A 32 -5.86 11.02 10.80
C LYS A 32 -7.30 11.48 10.74
N GLY A 33 -7.84 11.98 11.84
CA GLY A 33 -9.22 12.47 11.93
C GLY A 33 -9.47 13.81 11.20
N LYS A 34 -8.41 14.49 10.75
CA LYS A 34 -8.51 15.79 10.06
C LYS A 34 -7.70 15.77 8.77
N PHE A 35 -8.27 16.37 7.72
CA PHE A 35 -7.56 16.63 6.48
C PHE A 35 -6.64 17.84 6.61
N ASN A 36 -5.57 17.82 5.82
CA ASN A 36 -4.68 18.96 5.62
C ASN A 36 -4.77 19.43 4.15
N ASP A 37 -4.32 20.64 3.88
CA ASP A 37 -4.36 21.22 2.52
C ASP A 37 -3.14 20.86 1.68
N ARG A 38 -2.22 20.07 2.22
CA ARG A 38 -1.04 19.61 1.48
C ARG A 38 -1.44 18.62 0.39
N ARG A 39 -0.63 18.59 -0.64
CA ARG A 39 -0.78 17.67 -1.76
C ARG A 39 0.16 16.46 -1.56
N MET A 40 -0.32 15.26 -1.88
CA MET A 40 0.49 14.05 -1.97
C MET A 40 0.81 13.78 -3.44
N THR A 41 2.08 13.64 -3.78
CA THR A 41 2.49 13.12 -5.08
C THR A 41 2.52 11.60 -5.04
N ILE A 42 1.76 10.93 -5.92
CA ILE A 42 1.69 9.47 -6.03
C ILE A 42 2.41 9.07 -7.32
N ALA A 43 3.52 8.35 -7.17
CA ALA A 43 4.28 7.78 -8.28
C ALA A 43 3.93 6.30 -8.46
N CYS A 44 3.22 6.00 -9.54
CA CYS A 44 2.93 4.66 -10.02
C CYS A 44 4.01 4.20 -10.99
N TYR A 45 4.02 2.92 -11.36
CA TYR A 45 5.10 2.31 -12.15
C TYR A 45 4.69 2.10 -13.62
N GLY A 46 3.87 2.99 -14.17
CA GLY A 46 3.56 3.02 -15.60
C GLY A 46 4.63 3.77 -16.40
N PRO A 47 4.67 3.59 -17.74
CA PRO A 47 5.68 4.15 -18.62
C PRO A 47 5.86 5.66 -18.50
N SER A 48 4.78 6.42 -18.37
CA SER A 48 4.85 7.89 -18.28
C SER A 48 5.58 8.41 -17.03
N LEU A 49 5.90 7.55 -16.06
CA LEU A 49 6.77 7.96 -14.96
C LEU A 49 8.17 8.35 -15.45
N GLU A 50 8.67 7.75 -16.54
CA GLU A 50 9.98 8.08 -17.11
C GLU A 50 10.07 9.53 -17.54
N ASP A 51 8.98 10.09 -18.07
CA ASP A 51 8.92 11.47 -18.53
C ASP A 51 8.71 12.48 -17.39
N THR A 52 8.11 12.04 -16.30
CA THR A 52 7.58 12.95 -15.26
C THR A 52 8.31 12.87 -13.93
N TRP A 53 9.16 11.88 -13.69
CA TRP A 53 9.78 11.66 -12.37
C TRP A 53 10.56 12.86 -11.81
N ARG A 54 11.14 13.72 -12.69
CA ARG A 54 11.85 14.93 -12.28
C ARG A 54 10.92 16.05 -11.78
N GLN A 55 9.62 15.93 -12.04
CA GLN A 55 8.60 16.91 -11.65
C GLN A 55 7.95 16.59 -10.30
N LEU A 56 8.27 15.43 -9.71
CA LEU A 56 7.70 14.99 -8.45
C LEU A 56 7.99 15.96 -7.31
N LYS A 57 6.97 16.33 -6.56
CA LYS A 57 7.06 17.24 -5.40
C LYS A 57 6.76 16.49 -4.12
N ARG A 58 7.53 16.77 -3.06
CA ARG A 58 7.32 16.15 -1.74
C ARG A 58 6.04 16.65 -1.05
N PRO A 59 5.36 15.77 -0.28
CA PRO A 59 5.72 14.37 0.00
C PRO A 59 5.42 13.45 -1.20
N ILE A 60 6.29 12.46 -1.40
CA ILE A 60 6.20 11.48 -2.49
C ILE A 60 5.81 10.11 -1.90
N MET A 61 4.76 9.52 -2.43
CA MET A 61 4.35 8.14 -2.18
C MET A 61 4.56 7.32 -3.44
N THR A 62 5.30 6.23 -3.32
CA THR A 62 5.50 5.27 -4.42
C THR A 62 4.62 4.04 -4.26
N VAL A 63 4.30 3.40 -5.38
CA VAL A 63 3.65 2.09 -5.42
C VAL A 63 4.44 1.12 -6.29
N SER A 64 4.45 -0.16 -5.91
CA SER A 64 5.08 -1.23 -6.68
C SER A 64 6.53 -0.87 -7.06
N GLY A 65 6.98 -1.13 -8.29
CA GLY A 65 8.35 -0.89 -8.79
C GLY A 65 8.78 0.58 -8.85
N ALA A 66 7.86 1.55 -8.70
CA ALA A 66 8.22 2.97 -8.68
C ALA A 66 9.17 3.33 -7.52
N HIS A 67 9.16 2.56 -6.43
CA HIS A 67 10.09 2.74 -5.32
C HIS A 67 11.54 2.64 -5.79
N ASP A 68 11.92 1.47 -6.28
CA ASP A 68 13.31 1.20 -6.69
C ASP A 68 13.71 2.05 -7.89
N TYR A 69 12.78 2.28 -8.83
CA TYR A 69 12.98 3.16 -9.97
C TYR A 69 13.43 4.58 -9.56
N LEU A 70 12.77 5.15 -8.55
CA LEU A 70 13.11 6.49 -8.04
C LEU A 70 14.39 6.47 -7.19
N VAL A 71 14.57 5.46 -6.35
CA VAL A 71 15.79 5.31 -5.52
C VAL A 71 17.04 5.22 -6.41
N GLU A 72 16.98 4.48 -7.51
CA GLU A 72 18.07 4.38 -8.50
C GLU A 72 18.41 5.73 -9.16
N ARG A 73 17.48 6.68 -9.14
CA ARG A 73 17.65 8.06 -9.64
C ARG A 73 17.93 9.08 -8.54
N GLY A 74 18.23 8.61 -7.32
CA GLY A 74 18.55 9.46 -6.18
C GLY A 74 17.35 10.12 -5.50
N VAL A 75 16.11 9.71 -5.84
CA VAL A 75 14.88 10.22 -5.23
C VAL A 75 14.39 9.21 -4.19
N ILE A 76 14.57 9.51 -2.91
CA ILE A 76 14.07 8.68 -1.81
C ILE A 76 12.62 9.09 -1.51
N PRO A 77 11.63 8.18 -1.66
CA PRO A 77 10.24 8.49 -1.37
C PRO A 77 9.99 8.65 0.13
N ASP A 78 9.02 9.50 0.49
CA ASP A 78 8.58 9.67 1.87
C ASP A 78 7.74 8.48 2.34
N PHE A 79 6.95 7.91 1.41
CA PHE A 79 6.07 6.77 1.64
C PHE A 79 6.17 5.75 0.51
N HIS A 80 5.93 4.50 0.85
CA HIS A 80 5.70 3.43 -0.13
C HIS A 80 4.45 2.64 0.28
N VAL A 81 3.61 2.31 -0.70
CA VAL A 81 2.38 1.53 -0.50
C VAL A 81 2.40 0.30 -1.39
N ASP A 82 2.07 -0.85 -0.84
CA ASP A 82 1.74 -2.03 -1.62
C ASP A 82 0.60 -2.81 -0.96
N CYS A 83 -0.12 -3.59 -1.76
CA CYS A 83 -1.22 -4.45 -1.34
C CYS A 83 -1.28 -5.76 -2.13
N ASP A 84 -0.21 -6.10 -2.84
CA ASP A 84 -0.20 -7.28 -3.70
C ASP A 84 0.19 -8.53 -2.92
N PRO A 85 -0.62 -9.59 -2.92
CA PRO A 85 -0.35 -10.81 -2.18
C PRO A 85 0.66 -11.75 -2.85
N ARG A 86 1.11 -11.44 -4.07
CA ARG A 86 1.95 -12.34 -4.88
C ARG A 86 3.43 -12.21 -4.53
N ALA A 87 4.12 -13.33 -4.40
CA ALA A 87 5.54 -13.38 -4.04
C ALA A 87 6.46 -12.56 -4.96
N HIS A 88 6.24 -12.62 -6.29
CA HIS A 88 7.08 -11.89 -7.24
C HIS A 88 7.02 -10.36 -7.05
N LYS A 89 5.98 -9.83 -6.41
CA LYS A 89 5.85 -8.40 -6.12
C LYS A 89 6.82 -7.95 -5.03
N ALA A 90 7.09 -8.79 -4.05
CA ALA A 90 8.11 -8.49 -3.05
C ALA A 90 9.50 -8.31 -3.69
N GLN A 91 9.81 -9.04 -4.76
CA GLN A 91 11.06 -8.92 -5.50
C GLN A 91 11.23 -7.57 -6.23
N MET A 92 10.18 -6.78 -6.37
CA MET A 92 10.24 -5.42 -6.94
C MET A 92 10.71 -4.37 -5.91
N LEU A 93 10.80 -4.72 -4.62
CA LEU A 93 11.28 -3.86 -3.54
C LEU A 93 12.67 -4.34 -3.07
N ARG A 94 13.70 -4.08 -3.86
CA ARG A 94 15.07 -4.55 -3.61
C ARG A 94 15.94 -3.59 -2.82
N LYS A 95 15.56 -2.30 -2.78
CA LYS A 95 16.38 -1.21 -2.22
C LYS A 95 15.64 -0.46 -1.11
N PRO A 96 15.12 -1.13 -0.05
CA PRO A 96 14.31 -0.47 0.97
C PRO A 96 15.14 0.57 1.74
N GLN A 97 14.59 1.79 1.87
CA GLN A 97 15.26 2.95 2.44
C GLN A 97 14.92 3.13 3.93
N LYS A 98 15.86 3.64 4.72
CA LYS A 98 15.67 3.88 6.15
C LYS A 98 14.64 4.98 6.42
N ASN A 99 14.62 6.00 5.58
CA ASN A 99 13.79 7.20 5.76
C ASN A 99 12.40 7.10 5.09
N THR A 100 12.10 6.00 4.40
CA THR A 100 10.79 5.74 3.81
C THR A 100 9.86 5.07 4.81
N LYS A 101 8.60 5.51 4.88
CA LYS A 101 7.53 4.83 5.64
C LYS A 101 6.80 3.87 4.73
N TYR A 102 6.84 2.58 5.06
CA TYR A 102 6.22 1.51 4.29
C TYR A 102 4.82 1.24 4.83
N LEU A 103 3.81 1.55 4.03
CA LEU A 103 2.39 1.42 4.35
C LEU A 103 1.84 0.20 3.62
N MET A 104 1.99 -0.96 4.21
CA MET A 104 1.75 -2.25 3.57
C MET A 104 0.40 -2.83 3.97
N ALA A 105 -0.37 -3.34 3.00
CA ALA A 105 -1.57 -4.09 3.34
C ALA A 105 -1.20 -5.40 4.04
N SER A 106 -1.97 -5.81 5.04
CA SER A 106 -1.72 -7.07 5.76
C SER A 106 -1.74 -8.30 4.86
N VAL A 107 -2.41 -8.22 3.72
CA VAL A 107 -2.50 -9.27 2.70
C VAL A 107 -1.24 -9.39 1.83
N CYS A 108 -0.29 -8.48 1.92
CA CYS A 108 0.98 -8.57 1.18
C CYS A 108 1.70 -9.89 1.45
N HIS A 109 2.42 -10.40 0.45
CA HIS A 109 3.17 -11.64 0.59
C HIS A 109 4.16 -11.55 1.77
N PRO A 110 4.34 -12.63 2.55
CA PRO A 110 5.23 -12.63 3.72
C PRO A 110 6.68 -12.21 3.43
N ASP A 111 7.19 -12.42 2.22
CA ASP A 111 8.54 -11.99 1.83
C ASP A 111 8.76 -10.48 2.02
N PHE A 112 7.70 -9.66 1.93
CA PHE A 112 7.82 -8.23 2.22
C PHE A 112 8.25 -7.98 3.67
N TRP A 113 7.81 -8.80 4.62
CA TRP A 113 8.15 -8.61 6.04
C TRP A 113 9.63 -8.87 6.30
N GLU A 114 10.23 -9.84 5.61
CA GLU A 114 11.67 -10.08 5.70
C GLU A 114 12.49 -8.96 5.03
N ILE A 115 12.07 -8.51 3.83
CA ILE A 115 12.72 -7.39 3.11
C ILE A 115 12.68 -6.09 3.93
N LEU A 116 11.57 -5.86 4.64
CA LEU A 116 11.34 -4.63 5.41
C LEU A 116 11.74 -4.73 6.87
N LYS A 117 12.42 -5.81 7.27
CA LYS A 117 12.90 -5.98 8.64
C LYS A 117 13.77 -4.79 9.09
N GLY A 118 13.44 -4.22 10.24
CA GLY A 118 14.11 -3.02 10.77
C GLY A 118 13.78 -1.70 10.05
N LYS A 119 12.80 -1.69 9.15
CA LYS A 119 12.30 -0.48 8.50
C LYS A 119 11.05 0.05 9.21
N ASN A 120 10.66 1.27 8.87
CA ASN A 120 9.44 1.90 9.40
C ASN A 120 8.21 1.38 8.66
N VAL A 121 7.65 0.28 9.12
CA VAL A 121 6.47 -0.37 8.54
C VAL A 121 5.22 -0.01 9.36
N LYS A 122 4.12 0.25 8.65
CA LYS A 122 2.77 0.37 9.19
C LYS A 122 1.83 -0.49 8.36
N VAL A 123 1.03 -1.30 9.03
CA VAL A 123 0.10 -2.22 8.37
C VAL A 123 -1.31 -1.65 8.36
N TRP A 124 -2.03 -1.89 7.29
CA TRP A 124 -3.45 -1.62 7.14
C TRP A 124 -4.16 -2.82 6.54
N HIS A 125 -5.48 -2.93 6.77
CA HIS A 125 -6.26 -4.04 6.25
C HIS A 125 -7.02 -3.63 5.00
N LEU A 126 -6.82 -4.40 3.93
CA LEU A 126 -7.47 -4.18 2.65
C LEU A 126 -8.87 -4.78 2.65
N VAL A 127 -9.88 -3.97 2.35
CA VAL A 127 -11.25 -4.43 2.11
C VAL A 127 -11.73 -4.05 0.72
N ASN A 128 -12.50 -4.92 0.09
CA ASN A 128 -13.08 -4.72 -1.24
C ASN A 128 -14.60 -4.74 -1.16
N GLY A 129 -15.26 -3.63 -1.49
CA GLY A 129 -16.73 -3.59 -1.58
C GLY A 129 -17.41 -4.28 -0.38
N ASN A 130 -18.15 -5.34 -0.65
CA ASN A 130 -18.90 -6.12 0.35
C ASN A 130 -18.07 -7.28 0.91
N ASP A 131 -16.78 -7.09 1.20
CA ASP A 131 -15.90 -8.12 1.77
C ASP A 131 -16.14 -8.29 3.29
N PHE A 132 -17.32 -8.79 3.63
CA PHE A 132 -17.71 -9.03 5.02
C PHE A 132 -16.82 -10.07 5.72
N GLU A 133 -16.26 -11.03 4.97
CA GLU A 133 -15.39 -12.06 5.54
C GLU A 133 -14.08 -11.46 6.07
N THR A 134 -13.44 -10.57 5.30
CA THR A 134 -12.24 -9.85 5.79
C THR A 134 -12.57 -8.96 6.98
N VAL A 135 -13.69 -8.25 6.97
CA VAL A 135 -14.12 -7.42 8.10
C VAL A 135 -14.34 -8.27 9.35
N ALA A 136 -15.06 -9.41 9.23
CA ALA A 136 -15.30 -10.33 10.33
C ALA A 136 -13.99 -10.93 10.86
N TRP A 137 -13.09 -11.33 9.95
CA TRP A 137 -11.78 -11.86 10.35
C TRP A 137 -10.97 -10.84 11.15
N VAL A 138 -10.91 -9.59 10.70
CA VAL A 138 -10.19 -8.52 11.42
C VAL A 138 -10.82 -8.26 12.77
N ALA A 139 -12.15 -8.19 12.85
CA ALA A 139 -12.84 -7.99 14.12
C ALA A 139 -12.55 -9.10 15.15
N GLN A 140 -12.38 -10.35 14.70
CA GLN A 140 -12.13 -11.50 15.55
C GLN A 140 -10.65 -11.67 15.93
N ASN A 141 -9.73 -11.43 15.00
CA ASN A 141 -8.30 -11.77 15.15
C ASN A 141 -7.39 -10.57 15.38
N HIS A 142 -7.84 -9.36 15.04
CA HIS A 142 -7.09 -8.12 15.17
C HIS A 142 -8.05 -6.92 15.41
N PRO A 143 -8.83 -6.92 16.50
CA PRO A 143 -9.90 -5.93 16.71
C PRO A 143 -9.41 -4.47 16.67
N GLU A 144 -8.20 -4.17 17.14
CA GLU A 144 -7.60 -2.85 17.03
C GLU A 144 -7.31 -2.43 15.57
N GLY A 145 -7.24 -3.40 14.66
CA GLY A 145 -7.08 -3.20 13.22
C GLY A 145 -8.34 -2.69 12.51
N MET A 146 -9.50 -2.71 13.17
CA MET A 146 -10.76 -2.23 12.58
C MET A 146 -10.67 -0.75 12.14
N GLU A 147 -9.95 0.07 12.85
CA GLU A 147 -9.71 1.47 12.45
C GLU A 147 -8.77 1.61 11.25
N SER A 148 -8.04 0.56 10.91
CA SER A 148 -7.07 0.52 9.81
C SER A 148 -7.62 -0.18 8.57
N LEU A 149 -8.93 -0.44 8.50
CA LEU A 149 -9.61 -0.94 7.31
C LEU A 149 -9.64 0.15 6.24
N ILE A 150 -9.04 -0.11 5.07
CA ILE A 150 -9.01 0.82 3.94
C ILE A 150 -9.51 0.09 2.69
N GLY A 151 -10.53 0.67 2.06
CA GLY A 151 -11.16 0.10 0.88
C GLY A 151 -10.89 0.89 -0.39
N GLY A 152 -11.52 0.42 -1.46
CA GLY A 152 -11.63 1.12 -2.74
C GLY A 152 -10.47 0.91 -3.70
N GLY A 153 -10.79 1.09 -4.98
CA GLY A 153 -9.86 0.96 -6.08
C GLY A 153 -9.55 -0.48 -6.51
N SER A 154 -9.35 -0.66 -7.81
CA SER A 154 -8.98 -1.94 -8.41
C SER A 154 -7.48 -2.12 -8.60
N SER A 155 -6.70 -1.06 -8.45
CA SER A 155 -5.24 -1.07 -8.58
C SER A 155 -4.56 -0.51 -7.32
N VAL A 156 -3.29 -0.83 -7.14
CA VAL A 156 -2.50 -0.29 -6.02
C VAL A 156 -2.37 1.24 -6.07
N GLY A 157 -2.32 1.82 -7.27
CA GLY A 157 -2.30 3.29 -7.44
C GLY A 157 -3.58 3.96 -6.92
N MET A 158 -4.76 3.41 -7.24
CA MET A 158 -6.03 3.90 -6.70
C MET A 158 -6.11 3.72 -5.18
N ARG A 159 -5.58 2.61 -4.65
CA ARG A 159 -5.51 2.37 -3.20
C ARG A 159 -4.56 3.33 -2.50
N ALA A 160 -3.48 3.72 -3.15
CA ALA A 160 -2.56 4.73 -2.63
C ALA A 160 -3.25 6.08 -2.37
N MET A 161 -4.24 6.47 -3.18
CA MET A 161 -5.07 7.65 -2.90
C MET A 161 -5.86 7.49 -1.59
N ASN A 162 -6.48 6.32 -1.37
CA ASN A 162 -7.24 6.06 -0.14
C ASN A 162 -6.34 5.97 1.10
N VAL A 163 -5.16 5.35 0.97
CA VAL A 163 -4.14 5.34 2.03
C VAL A 163 -3.66 6.76 2.32
N SER A 164 -3.45 7.59 1.28
CA SER A 164 -3.09 8.99 1.45
C SER A 164 -4.20 9.79 2.14
N ALA A 165 -5.48 9.52 1.80
CA ALA A 165 -6.63 10.12 2.49
C ALA A 165 -6.67 9.71 3.97
N ALA A 166 -6.37 8.46 4.30
CA ALA A 166 -6.23 8.01 5.68
C ALA A 166 -5.11 8.75 6.45
N LEU A 167 -4.07 9.19 5.75
CA LEU A 167 -3.02 10.07 6.29
C LEU A 167 -3.41 11.56 6.35
N GLY A 168 -4.63 11.91 5.93
CA GLY A 168 -5.15 13.28 5.96
C GLY A 168 -4.92 14.11 4.70
N PHE A 169 -4.42 13.52 3.61
CA PHE A 169 -4.29 14.21 2.32
C PHE A 169 -5.57 14.07 1.50
N ARG A 170 -5.98 15.09 0.79
CA ARG A 170 -7.15 15.07 -0.11
C ARG A 170 -6.88 15.68 -1.49
N ARG A 171 -5.63 16.08 -1.75
CA ARG A 171 -5.17 16.56 -3.05
C ARG A 171 -4.02 15.68 -3.51
N PHE A 172 -4.08 15.24 -4.76
CA PHE A 172 -3.12 14.29 -5.31
C PHE A 172 -2.57 14.79 -6.64
N ASP A 173 -1.28 14.64 -6.84
CA ASP A 173 -0.61 14.67 -8.15
C ASP A 173 -0.20 13.24 -8.47
N ILE A 174 -0.68 12.71 -9.60
CA ILE A 174 -0.50 11.31 -9.96
C ILE A 174 0.38 11.22 -11.19
N HIS A 175 1.41 10.38 -11.12
CA HIS A 175 2.39 10.14 -12.17
C HIS A 175 2.51 8.64 -12.44
N GLY A 176 2.68 8.24 -13.70
CA GLY A 176 2.89 6.84 -14.06
C GLY A 176 1.71 5.92 -13.77
N MET A 177 0.47 6.38 -13.98
CA MET A 177 -0.75 5.59 -13.74
C MET A 177 -1.38 5.06 -15.05
N ASP A 178 -0.65 5.01 -16.10
CA ASP A 178 -0.98 4.49 -17.44
C ASP A 178 -0.65 3.00 -17.61
#